data_ece03daf484627c3fa1f937476c12a97
#
_entry.id   ece03daf484627c3fa1f937476c12a97
#
_cell.length_a   1.000
_cell.length_b   1.000
_cell.length_c   1.000
_cell.angle_alpha   90.00
_cell.angle_beta   90.00
_cell.angle_gamma   90.00
#
_symmetry.space_group_name_H-M   'P 1'
#
loop_
_entity.id
_entity.type
_entity.pdbx_description
1 polymer ?
#
loop_
_entity_poly.entity_id
_entity_poly.type
_entity_poly.pdbx_seq_one_letter_code
_entity_poly.pdbx_strand_id
1 'polypeptide(L)'
;MEKIDFAKGDGLVPVVVQDYRSREVLMLAYMNQEAWEKTQKTGKAHYYSRSRRGLWFKGEESGHIQEVKDIFIDCDNDTVLLRVKQTGGGACHLGYQSCFFRKKAKRSWKIAAKRIFSPEEVYKGLKGSRVKGNKG
;
A
#
# COMPACT_ATOMS: atom_id res chain seq x y z
N MET A 1 20.70 7.38 -16.07
CA MET A 1 19.92 6.97 -14.92
C MET A 1 18.49 7.47 -15.05
N GLU A 2 17.55 6.57 -14.86
CA GLU A 2 16.15 6.90 -15.00
C GLU A 2 15.69 7.78 -13.85
N LYS A 3 14.87 8.75 -14.18
CA LYS A 3 14.25 9.61 -13.17
C LYS A 3 12.75 9.46 -13.23
N ILE A 4 12.15 9.41 -12.05
CA ILE A 4 10.70 9.37 -11.96
C ILE A 4 10.14 10.74 -12.32
N ASP A 5 9.13 10.72 -13.19
CA ASP A 5 8.49 11.96 -13.64
C ASP A 5 7.31 12.29 -12.74
N PHE A 6 7.61 12.96 -11.63
CA PHE A 6 6.56 13.39 -10.70
C PHE A 6 5.70 14.51 -11.26
N ALA A 7 6.21 15.25 -12.22
CA ALA A 7 5.50 16.41 -12.75
C ALA A 7 4.21 16.02 -13.48
N LYS A 8 4.20 14.88 -14.16
CA LYS A 8 3.01 14.45 -14.88
C LYS A 8 1.78 14.29 -13.98
N GLY A 9 2.01 13.93 -12.71
CA GLY A 9 0.92 13.67 -11.78
C GLY A 9 0.84 14.73 -10.69
N ASP A 10 1.23 15.94 -10.98
CA ASP A 10 1.20 17.04 -10.02
C ASP A 10 1.96 16.71 -8.75
N GLY A 11 3.11 16.10 -8.90
CA GLY A 11 3.98 15.76 -7.79
C GLY A 11 3.79 14.37 -7.25
N LEU A 12 2.87 13.58 -7.80
CA LEU A 12 2.59 12.22 -7.33
C LEU A 12 2.75 11.22 -8.47
N VAL A 13 3.19 10.02 -8.11
CA VAL A 13 3.15 8.88 -9.04
C VAL A 13 2.39 7.74 -8.38
N PRO A 14 1.63 6.98 -9.16
CA PRO A 14 1.00 5.78 -8.63
C PRO A 14 2.02 4.69 -8.43
N VAL A 15 1.78 3.88 -7.41
CA VAL A 15 2.65 2.77 -7.05
C VAL A 15 1.80 1.52 -6.95
N VAL A 16 2.08 0.56 -7.82
CA VAL A 16 1.46 -0.75 -7.74
C VAL A 16 2.31 -1.58 -6.78
N VAL A 17 1.68 -2.20 -5.79
CA VAL A 17 2.39 -2.96 -4.78
C VAL A 17 2.02 -4.42 -4.92
N GLN A 18 3.03 -5.26 -5.04
CA GLN A 18 2.90 -6.67 -5.38
C GLN A 18 3.69 -7.51 -4.38
N ASP A 19 3.14 -8.67 -4.00
CA ASP A 19 3.88 -9.59 -3.16
C ASP A 19 5.08 -10.14 -3.95
N TYR A 20 6.25 -10.16 -3.31
CA TYR A 20 7.47 -10.53 -4.01
C TYR A 20 7.53 -12.01 -4.39
N ARG A 21 6.79 -12.87 -3.69
CA ARG A 21 6.77 -14.30 -3.95
C ARG A 21 5.62 -14.72 -4.86
N SER A 22 4.41 -14.42 -4.41
CA SER A 22 3.21 -14.87 -5.13
C SER A 22 2.91 -14.04 -6.36
N ARG A 23 3.45 -12.84 -6.41
CA ARG A 23 3.15 -11.84 -7.45
C ARG A 23 1.72 -11.35 -7.38
N GLU A 24 1.03 -11.62 -6.28
CA GLU A 24 -0.30 -11.07 -6.07
C GLU A 24 -0.24 -9.56 -5.94
N VAL A 25 -1.15 -8.84 -6.58
CA VAL A 25 -1.23 -7.39 -6.43
C VAL A 25 -1.90 -7.11 -5.09
N LEU A 26 -1.22 -6.36 -4.23
CA LEU A 26 -1.67 -6.13 -2.86
C LEU A 26 -2.46 -4.84 -2.72
N MET A 27 -2.00 -3.78 -3.36
CA MET A 27 -2.64 -2.47 -3.22
C MET A 27 -2.09 -1.52 -4.26
N LEU A 28 -2.72 -0.36 -4.37
CA LEU A 28 -2.19 0.75 -5.13
C LEU A 28 -2.14 1.96 -4.21
N ALA A 29 -1.03 2.68 -4.24
CA ALA A 29 -0.85 3.88 -3.43
C ALA A 29 -0.15 4.94 -4.28
N TYR A 30 0.24 6.03 -3.64
CA TYR A 30 0.94 7.12 -4.33
C TYR A 30 2.19 7.49 -3.57
N MET A 31 3.18 8.02 -4.29
CA MET A 31 4.38 8.56 -3.69
C MET A 31 4.62 9.95 -4.23
N ASN A 32 5.03 10.85 -3.35
CA ASN A 32 5.67 12.09 -3.76
C ASN A 32 7.18 11.87 -3.70
N GLN A 33 7.95 12.90 -3.98
CA GLN A 33 9.41 12.83 -3.95
C GLN A 33 9.92 12.35 -2.59
N GLU A 34 9.36 12.90 -1.52
CA GLU A 34 9.80 12.55 -0.17
C GLU A 34 9.55 11.08 0.15
N ALA A 35 8.37 10.57 -0.18
CA ALA A 35 8.04 9.17 0.06
C ALA A 35 8.96 8.25 -0.74
N TRP A 36 9.25 8.63 -1.97
CA TRP A 36 10.16 7.89 -2.84
C TRP A 36 11.55 7.81 -2.21
N GLU A 37 12.07 8.94 -1.76
CA GLU A 37 13.40 8.98 -1.16
C GLU A 37 13.46 8.18 0.13
N LYS A 38 12.45 8.27 0.97
CA LYS A 38 12.42 7.51 2.22
C LYS A 38 12.30 6.02 1.99
N THR A 39 11.54 5.63 0.99
CA THR A 39 11.41 4.21 0.64
C THR A 39 12.76 3.63 0.22
N GLN A 40 13.49 4.36 -0.62
CA GLN A 40 14.80 3.90 -1.05
C GLN A 40 15.79 3.87 0.11
N LYS A 41 15.76 4.89 0.95
CA LYS A 41 16.71 5.01 2.05
C LYS A 41 16.52 3.94 3.12
N THR A 42 15.28 3.64 3.45
CA THR A 42 14.98 2.72 4.55
C THR A 42 14.77 1.28 4.10
N GLY A 43 14.44 1.07 2.82
CA GLY A 43 14.04 -0.25 2.35
C GLY A 43 12.64 -0.64 2.78
N LYS A 44 11.89 0.28 3.35
CA LYS A 44 10.52 0.06 3.80
C LYS A 44 9.59 1.02 3.10
N ALA A 45 8.41 0.58 2.72
CA ALA A 45 7.53 1.37 1.89
C ALA A 45 6.95 2.56 2.64
N HIS A 46 7.12 3.72 2.04
CA HIS A 46 6.51 4.98 2.46
C HIS A 46 5.69 5.50 1.30
N TYR A 47 4.54 6.05 1.60
CA TYR A 47 3.62 6.55 0.58
C TYR A 47 3.19 7.96 0.92
N TYR A 48 2.50 8.59 -0.01
CA TYR A 48 1.85 9.86 0.23
C TYR A 48 0.35 9.62 0.31
N SER A 49 -0.26 10.02 1.42
CA SER A 49 -1.70 9.90 1.58
C SER A 49 -2.36 11.13 0.99
N ARG A 50 -3.18 10.94 -0.03
CA ARG A 50 -3.88 12.06 -0.66
C ARG A 50 -4.94 12.64 0.27
N SER A 51 -5.63 11.79 1.00
CA SER A 51 -6.69 12.24 1.90
C SER A 51 -6.14 13.00 3.10
N ARG A 52 -5.01 12.56 3.63
CA ARG A 52 -4.37 13.23 4.77
C ARG A 52 -3.38 14.29 4.36
N ARG A 53 -3.03 14.35 3.10
CA ARG A 53 -2.05 15.28 2.54
C ARG A 53 -0.72 15.18 3.25
N GLY A 54 -0.20 13.97 3.38
CA GLY A 54 1.04 13.80 4.08
C GLY A 54 1.70 12.47 3.84
N LEU A 55 2.93 12.38 4.30
CA LEU A 55 3.73 11.18 4.24
C LEU A 55 3.09 10.10 5.09
N TRP A 56 3.11 8.87 4.59
CA TRP A 56 2.52 7.74 5.27
C TRP A 56 3.49 6.57 5.23
N PHE A 57 4.00 6.19 6.40
CA PHE A 57 4.83 5.01 6.54
C PHE A 57 3.90 3.80 6.69
N LYS A 58 3.92 2.91 5.71
CA LYS A 58 3.04 1.74 5.72
C LYS A 58 3.35 0.86 6.91
N GLY A 59 2.35 0.61 7.74
CA GLY A 59 2.49 -0.23 8.91
C GLY A 59 2.88 0.49 10.18
N GLU A 60 2.94 1.82 10.19
CA GLU A 60 3.39 2.52 11.39
C GLU A 60 2.47 2.30 12.59
N GLU A 61 1.19 2.03 12.35
CA GLU A 61 0.26 1.76 13.45
C GLU A 61 0.01 0.29 13.66
N SER A 62 -0.14 -0.46 12.56
CA SER A 62 -0.49 -1.88 12.64
C SER A 62 0.71 -2.80 12.83
N GLY A 63 1.90 -2.31 12.51
CA GLY A 63 3.09 -3.15 12.46
C GLY A 63 3.21 -3.93 11.17
N HIS A 64 2.25 -3.81 10.27
CA HIS A 64 2.25 -4.55 9.00
C HIS A 64 3.05 -3.78 7.95
N ILE A 65 4.35 -3.68 8.16
CA ILE A 65 5.24 -2.95 7.27
C ILE A 65 5.45 -3.72 5.98
N GLN A 66 5.99 -3.04 4.99
CA GLN A 66 6.33 -3.66 3.72
C GLN A 66 7.82 -3.48 3.47
N GLU A 67 8.55 -4.60 3.47
CA GLU A 67 9.97 -4.59 3.12
C GLU A 67 10.10 -4.63 1.61
N VAL A 68 10.77 -3.66 1.05
CA VAL A 68 10.91 -3.56 -0.41
C VAL A 68 11.98 -4.53 -0.89
N LYS A 69 11.61 -5.40 -1.83
CA LYS A 69 12.53 -6.37 -2.43
C LYS A 69 13.00 -5.93 -3.81
N ASP A 70 12.08 -5.40 -4.61
CA ASP A 70 12.41 -4.92 -5.96
C ASP A 70 11.63 -3.66 -6.25
N ILE A 71 12.21 -2.81 -7.08
CA ILE A 71 11.57 -1.59 -7.55
C ILE A 71 11.69 -1.54 -9.05
N PHE A 72 10.55 -1.37 -9.72
CA PHE A 72 10.51 -1.22 -11.17
C PHE A 72 9.85 0.09 -11.52
N ILE A 73 10.23 0.66 -12.66
CA ILE A 73 9.59 1.86 -13.18
C ILE A 73 9.07 1.51 -14.58
N ASP A 74 7.96 2.11 -14.96
CA ASP A 74 7.38 1.80 -16.27
C ASP A 74 8.08 2.57 -17.39
N CYS A 75 7.60 2.35 -18.63
CA CYS A 75 8.32 2.78 -19.84
C CYS A 75 8.40 4.30 -19.98
N ASP A 76 7.47 5.04 -19.39
CA ASP A 76 7.48 6.51 -19.49
C ASP A 76 7.75 7.18 -18.13
N ASN A 77 8.25 6.41 -17.16
CA ASN A 77 8.82 6.91 -15.92
C ASN A 77 7.82 7.59 -14.98
N ASP A 78 6.56 7.22 -15.06
CA ASP A 78 5.54 7.86 -14.24
C ASP A 78 4.75 6.89 -13.36
N THR A 79 5.14 5.62 -13.30
CA THR A 79 4.47 4.62 -12.46
C THR A 79 5.52 3.68 -11.89
N VAL A 80 5.40 3.36 -10.62
CA VAL A 80 6.34 2.51 -9.92
C VAL A 80 5.66 1.20 -9.56
N LEU A 81 6.40 0.09 -9.67
CA LEU A 81 5.98 -1.20 -9.16
C LEU A 81 6.94 -1.59 -8.05
N LEU A 82 6.41 -1.80 -6.84
CA LEU A 82 7.19 -2.34 -5.73
C LEU A 82 6.84 -3.79 -5.53
N ARG A 83 7.85 -4.64 -5.43
CA ARG A 83 7.65 -6.00 -4.91
C ARG A 83 8.11 -6.01 -3.47
N VAL A 84 7.23 -6.42 -2.58
CA VAL A 84 7.46 -6.28 -1.15
C VAL A 84 7.19 -7.58 -0.42
N LYS A 85 7.80 -7.70 0.76
CA LYS A 85 7.42 -8.70 1.74
C LYS A 85 6.50 -8.01 2.74
N GLN A 86 5.23 -8.41 2.76
CA GLN A 86 4.23 -7.82 3.64
C GLN A 86 4.28 -8.50 5.00
N THR A 87 4.66 -7.76 6.01
CA THR A 87 4.65 -8.26 7.39
C THR A 87 3.21 -8.33 7.87
N GLY A 88 2.91 -9.32 8.71
CA GLY A 88 1.56 -9.50 9.22
C GLY A 88 0.64 -10.20 8.25
N GLY A 89 1.12 -10.47 7.05
CA GLY A 89 0.40 -11.27 6.07
C GLY A 89 -0.65 -10.54 5.27
N GLY A 90 -0.96 -9.28 5.56
CA GLY A 90 -2.02 -8.61 4.83
C GLY A 90 -1.79 -7.14 4.63
N ALA A 91 -2.02 -6.66 3.43
CA ALA A 91 -1.86 -5.25 3.09
C ALA A 91 -3.10 -4.43 3.43
N CYS A 92 -4.27 -5.04 3.39
CA CYS A 92 -5.52 -4.33 3.55
C CYS A 92 -5.86 -4.14 5.03
N HIS A 93 -6.21 -2.92 5.41
CA HIS A 93 -6.57 -2.64 6.81
C HIS A 93 -7.86 -3.34 7.24
N LEU A 94 -8.64 -3.85 6.29
CA LEU A 94 -9.85 -4.61 6.59
C LEU A 94 -9.56 -6.10 6.84
N GLY A 95 -8.29 -6.50 6.82
CA GLY A 95 -7.90 -7.85 7.18
C GLY A 95 -7.64 -8.79 6.02
N TYR A 96 -7.65 -8.30 4.80
CA TYR A 96 -7.40 -9.13 3.63
C TYR A 96 -5.95 -9.02 3.18
N GLN A 97 -5.46 -10.07 2.52
CA GLN A 97 -4.13 -10.09 1.96
C GLN A 97 -3.95 -8.92 0.98
N SER A 98 -4.92 -8.74 0.10
CA SER A 98 -4.91 -7.70 -0.91
C SER A 98 -6.06 -6.74 -0.67
N CYS A 99 -5.84 -5.47 -1.00
CA CYS A 99 -6.93 -4.50 -1.01
C CYS A 99 -7.95 -4.83 -2.09
N PHE A 100 -7.56 -5.63 -3.08
CA PHE A 100 -8.43 -6.01 -4.19
C PHE A 100 -9.11 -7.33 -3.89
N PHE A 101 -9.96 -7.34 -2.87
CA PHE A 101 -10.60 -8.58 -2.40
C PHE A 101 -12.04 -8.74 -2.86
N ARG A 102 -12.57 -7.79 -3.61
CA ARG A 102 -13.93 -7.87 -4.14
C ARG A 102 -13.90 -8.02 -5.65
N LYS A 103 -14.67 -8.96 -6.15
CA LYS A 103 -14.72 -9.29 -7.56
C LYS A 103 -16.07 -8.90 -8.12
N LYS A 104 -16.09 -8.34 -9.32
CA LYS A 104 -17.33 -7.99 -9.99
C LYS A 104 -18.10 -9.21 -10.40
N ALA A 105 -19.34 -9.29 -9.98
CA ALA A 105 -20.32 -10.26 -10.49
C ALA A 105 -21.27 -9.51 -11.42
N LYS A 106 -22.28 -10.20 -11.96
CA LYS A 106 -23.16 -9.55 -12.92
C LYS A 106 -23.81 -8.28 -12.39
N ARG A 107 -24.33 -8.31 -11.16
CA ARG A 107 -25.08 -7.21 -10.60
C ARG A 107 -24.57 -6.76 -9.25
N SER A 108 -23.46 -7.31 -8.82
CA SER A 108 -22.97 -7.01 -7.47
C SER A 108 -21.48 -7.22 -7.40
N TRP A 109 -20.94 -6.96 -6.23
CA TRP A 109 -19.53 -7.23 -5.91
C TRP A 109 -19.52 -8.34 -4.88
N LYS A 110 -18.67 -9.34 -5.11
CA LYS A 110 -18.54 -10.47 -4.19
C LYS A 110 -17.17 -10.45 -3.57
N ILE A 111 -17.12 -10.86 -2.30
CA ILE A 111 -15.84 -11.02 -1.62
C ILE A 111 -15.20 -12.29 -2.16
N ALA A 112 -13.99 -12.15 -2.70
CA ALA A 112 -13.26 -13.21 -3.37
C ALA A 112 -12.11 -13.77 -2.54
N ALA A 113 -11.97 -13.33 -1.28
CA ALA A 113 -10.87 -13.76 -0.43
C ALA A 113 -11.34 -13.83 1.02
N LYS A 114 -10.58 -14.52 1.85
CA LYS A 114 -10.87 -14.60 3.28
C LYS A 114 -9.97 -13.62 4.01
N ARG A 115 -10.48 -13.08 5.12
CA ARG A 115 -9.64 -12.28 6.00
C ARG A 115 -8.56 -13.16 6.61
N ILE A 116 -7.37 -12.60 6.72
CA ILE A 116 -6.25 -13.27 7.37
C ILE A 116 -5.98 -12.73 8.76
N PHE A 117 -6.61 -11.62 9.12
CA PHE A 117 -6.57 -11.12 10.49
C PHE A 117 -7.86 -10.33 10.77
N SER A 118 -8.16 -10.15 12.04
CA SER A 118 -9.29 -9.33 12.46
C SER A 118 -8.80 -7.89 12.64
N PRO A 119 -9.39 -6.93 11.92
CA PRO A 119 -9.01 -5.52 12.12
C PRO A 119 -9.18 -5.07 13.55
N GLU A 120 -10.22 -5.57 14.21
CA GLU A 120 -10.47 -5.20 15.60
C GLU A 120 -9.34 -5.66 16.52
N GLU A 121 -8.83 -6.85 16.29
CA GLU A 121 -7.74 -7.36 17.11
C GLU A 121 -6.43 -6.62 16.87
N VAL A 122 -6.13 -6.31 15.61
CA VAL A 122 -4.88 -5.66 15.26
C VAL A 122 -4.84 -4.23 15.81
N TYR A 123 -5.95 -3.51 15.71
CA TYR A 123 -5.97 -2.09 16.08
C TYR A 123 -6.55 -1.81 17.45
N LYS A 124 -6.88 -2.82 18.23
CA LYS A 124 -7.59 -2.61 19.47
C LYS A 124 -6.79 -1.88 20.54
N GLY A 125 -5.49 -1.91 20.47
CA GLY A 125 -4.64 -1.20 21.41
C GLY A 125 -4.46 0.26 21.09
N LEU A 126 -4.97 0.73 19.96
CA LEU A 126 -4.81 2.10 19.55
C LEU A 126 -5.90 2.99 20.13
N LYS A 127 -5.67 4.30 20.08
CA LYS A 127 -6.68 5.24 20.54
C LYS A 127 -7.96 5.03 19.76
N GLY A 128 -9.07 5.08 20.47
CA GLY A 128 -10.34 4.65 19.90
C GLY A 128 -10.65 5.13 18.51
N SER A 129 -10.46 6.40 18.24
CA SER A 129 -10.83 6.94 16.94
C SER A 129 -10.08 6.32 15.76
N ARG A 130 -8.94 5.73 16.02
CA ARG A 130 -8.15 5.12 14.97
C ARG A 130 -8.76 3.84 14.45
N VAL A 131 -9.42 3.13 15.32
CA VAL A 131 -9.95 1.82 14.96
C VAL A 131 -11.25 1.96 14.19
N LYS A 132 -12.05 2.91 14.59
CA LYS A 132 -13.39 3.02 14.04
C LYS A 132 -13.43 3.75 12.74
N GLY A 133 -13.96 3.11 11.76
CA GLY A 133 -14.26 3.75 10.49
C GLY A 133 -13.12 4.47 9.83
N ASN A 134 -12.01 4.54 10.43
CA ASN A 134 -10.87 5.19 9.83
C ASN A 134 -10.22 4.26 8.83
N LYS A 135 -10.26 4.65 7.61
CA LYS A 135 -9.80 3.80 6.54
C LYS A 135 -8.37 4.02 6.16
N GLY A 136 -7.72 4.93 6.77
CA GLY A 136 -6.33 5.19 6.42
C GLY A 136 -6.12 5.65 5.03
#